data_c56a471653f1e42d4c48f12d513722a2
#
_entry.id   c56a471653f1e42d4c48f12d513722a2
#
_cell.length_a   1.000
_cell.length_b   1.000
_cell.length_c   1.000
_cell.angle_alpha   90.00
_cell.angle_beta   90.00
_cell.angle_gamma   90.00
#
_symmetry.space_group_name_H-M   'P 1'
#
loop_
_entity.id
_entity.type
_entity.pdbx_description
1 polymer ?
#
loop_
_entity_poly.entity_id
_entity_poly.type
_entity_poly.pdbx_seq_one_letter_code
_entity_poly.pdbx_strand_id
1 'polypeptide(L)'
;KETISTATEELMISTPGYWLAPCLVALAAWINDKPELAEKAVKEGIKRNDEKTSLFFALICRRANRKNACLKWTQRYLANQDEENLDRNSIIILDAFASGLLGADTEGVISRQMDEWLSRLEEKPGFTEQQTEQWSEAINLKRSELDEDLYPNLRKYSNSWPVLEDILEGAHLHEQMLNY
;
A
#
# COMPACT_ATOMS: atom_id res chain seq x y z
N LYS A 1 -25.03 -12.52 23.95
CA LYS A 1 -23.91 -13.23 23.30
C LYS A 1 -24.41 -14.35 22.35
N GLU A 2 -25.36 -15.17 22.74
CA GLU A 2 -25.93 -16.20 21.86
C GLU A 2 -26.65 -15.62 20.63
N THR A 3 -27.34 -14.51 20.78
CA THR A 3 -28.10 -13.86 19.69
C THR A 3 -27.20 -13.40 18.52
N ILE A 4 -26.01 -12.92 18.82
CA ILE A 4 -25.06 -12.48 17.78
C ILE A 4 -24.47 -13.68 17.02
N SER A 5 -24.15 -14.78 17.72
CA SER A 5 -23.65 -16.02 17.12
C SER A 5 -24.68 -16.61 16.14
N THR A 6 -25.92 -16.73 16.57
CA THR A 6 -27.02 -17.29 15.75
C THR A 6 -27.27 -16.41 14.51
N ALA A 7 -27.35 -15.10 14.67
CA ALA A 7 -27.59 -14.19 13.55
C ALA A 7 -26.42 -14.20 12.53
N THR A 8 -25.17 -14.34 12.99
CA THR A 8 -24.00 -14.41 12.08
C THR A 8 -23.92 -15.76 11.35
N GLU A 9 -24.31 -16.87 11.98
CA GLU A 9 -24.38 -18.18 11.34
C GLU A 9 -25.51 -18.22 10.28
N GLU A 10 -26.68 -17.65 10.58
CA GLU A 10 -27.77 -17.48 9.60
C GLU A 10 -27.35 -16.63 8.42
N LEU A 11 -26.61 -15.54 8.65
CA LEU A 11 -26.07 -14.69 7.59
C LEU A 11 -25.10 -15.47 6.70
N MET A 12 -24.26 -16.32 7.25
CA MET A 12 -23.33 -17.14 6.49
C MET A 12 -24.04 -18.13 5.56
N ILE A 13 -25.15 -18.70 6.01
CA ILE A 13 -25.94 -19.67 5.25
C ILE A 13 -26.79 -18.96 4.19
N SER A 14 -27.43 -17.84 4.54
CA SER A 14 -28.34 -17.10 3.64
C SER A 14 -27.59 -16.34 2.51
N THR A 15 -26.30 -16.08 2.67
CA THR A 15 -25.50 -15.32 1.69
C THR A 15 -24.22 -16.07 1.28
N PRO A 16 -24.35 -17.17 0.52
CA PRO A 16 -23.21 -18.07 0.23
C PRO A 16 -22.08 -17.45 -0.56
N GLY A 17 -22.33 -16.35 -1.31
CA GLY A 17 -21.30 -15.61 -2.06
C GLY A 17 -20.67 -14.44 -1.29
N TYR A 18 -21.21 -14.07 -0.12
CA TYR A 18 -20.75 -12.88 0.58
C TYR A 18 -19.57 -13.18 1.51
N TRP A 19 -18.39 -12.70 1.14
CA TRP A 19 -17.11 -12.99 1.83
C TRP A 19 -17.07 -12.52 3.30
N LEU A 20 -17.74 -11.42 3.64
CA LEU A 20 -17.69 -10.82 4.98
C LEU A 20 -18.48 -11.65 6.01
N ALA A 21 -19.52 -12.39 5.59
CA ALA A 21 -20.32 -13.19 6.50
C ALA A 21 -19.48 -14.19 7.32
N PRO A 22 -18.66 -15.07 6.72
CA PRO A 22 -17.78 -15.94 7.49
C PRO A 22 -16.73 -15.18 8.32
N CYS A 23 -16.28 -14.01 7.90
CA CYS A 23 -15.37 -13.19 8.71
C CYS A 23 -16.02 -12.70 10.01
N LEU A 24 -17.29 -12.30 9.96
CA LEU A 24 -18.05 -11.91 11.15
C LEU A 24 -18.32 -13.10 12.06
N VAL A 25 -18.62 -14.28 11.50
CA VAL A 25 -18.75 -15.53 12.28
C VAL A 25 -17.46 -15.86 13.01
N ALA A 26 -16.31 -15.78 12.31
CA ALA A 26 -15.00 -16.01 12.91
C ALA A 26 -14.71 -15.05 14.08
N LEU A 27 -15.00 -13.77 13.88
CA LEU A 27 -14.82 -12.75 14.92
C LEU A 27 -15.72 -13.01 16.13
N ALA A 28 -16.99 -13.31 15.90
CA ALA A 28 -17.95 -13.67 16.96
C ALA A 28 -17.52 -14.95 17.70
N ALA A 29 -17.02 -15.94 16.99
CA ALA A 29 -16.52 -17.19 17.56
C ALA A 29 -15.29 -16.95 18.45
N TRP A 30 -14.33 -16.12 18.04
CA TRP A 30 -13.17 -15.74 18.88
C TRP A 30 -13.59 -15.00 20.14
N ILE A 31 -14.54 -14.07 20.04
CA ILE A 31 -15.08 -13.34 21.22
C ILE A 31 -15.76 -14.29 22.21
N ASN A 32 -16.35 -15.40 21.73
CA ASN A 32 -17.03 -16.39 22.54
C ASN A 32 -16.16 -17.62 22.89
N ASP A 33 -14.85 -17.53 22.65
CA ASP A 33 -13.87 -18.59 22.94
C ASP A 33 -14.19 -19.94 22.26
N LYS A 34 -14.60 -19.86 20.97
CA LYS A 34 -14.89 -21.04 20.12
C LYS A 34 -13.85 -21.13 18.98
N PRO A 35 -12.60 -21.50 19.25
CA PRO A 35 -11.50 -21.42 18.27
C PRO A 35 -11.71 -22.31 17.05
N GLU A 36 -12.28 -23.50 17.20
CA GLU A 36 -12.54 -24.42 16.09
C GLU A 36 -13.54 -23.84 15.07
N LEU A 37 -14.61 -23.21 15.57
CA LEU A 37 -15.59 -22.53 14.72
C LEU A 37 -14.96 -21.33 14.03
N ALA A 38 -14.16 -20.55 14.75
CA ALA A 38 -13.44 -19.41 14.21
C ALA A 38 -12.52 -19.83 13.05
N GLU A 39 -11.74 -20.91 13.23
CA GLU A 39 -10.85 -21.42 12.21
C GLU A 39 -11.59 -21.87 10.94
N LYS A 40 -12.70 -22.60 11.10
CA LYS A 40 -13.55 -23.03 9.98
C LYS A 40 -14.12 -21.83 9.23
N ALA A 41 -14.60 -20.84 9.95
CA ALA A 41 -15.17 -19.63 9.37
C ALA A 41 -14.10 -18.79 8.65
N VAL A 42 -12.89 -18.66 9.18
CA VAL A 42 -11.77 -18.00 8.50
C VAL A 42 -11.44 -18.71 7.18
N LYS A 43 -11.33 -20.05 7.20
CA LYS A 43 -11.06 -20.83 5.98
C LYS A 43 -12.14 -20.60 4.91
N GLU A 44 -13.39 -20.53 5.31
CA GLU A 44 -14.50 -20.22 4.39
C GLU A 44 -14.42 -18.78 3.85
N GLY A 45 -14.06 -17.80 4.67
CA GLY A 45 -13.82 -16.43 4.25
C GLY A 45 -12.72 -16.32 3.20
N ILE A 46 -11.58 -16.96 3.44
CA ILE A 46 -10.46 -17.06 2.51
C ILE A 46 -10.90 -17.69 1.19
N LYS A 47 -11.66 -18.78 1.25
CA LYS A 47 -12.17 -19.45 0.04
C LYS A 47 -13.07 -18.55 -0.80
N ARG A 48 -13.89 -17.71 -0.16
CA ARG A 48 -14.78 -16.77 -0.86
C ARG A 48 -14.06 -15.58 -1.45
N ASN A 49 -13.15 -14.99 -0.70
CA ASN A 49 -12.29 -13.90 -1.16
C ASN A 49 -11.09 -13.75 -0.21
N ASP A 50 -9.94 -14.24 -0.62
CA ASP A 50 -8.72 -14.23 0.20
C ASP A 50 -8.22 -12.81 0.47
N GLU A 51 -8.14 -11.99 -0.55
CA GLU A 51 -7.67 -10.62 -0.48
C GLU A 51 -8.45 -9.79 0.56
N LYS A 52 -9.77 -9.71 0.40
CA LYS A 52 -10.65 -8.94 1.31
C LYS A 52 -10.67 -9.52 2.71
N THR A 53 -10.63 -10.85 2.84
CA THR A 53 -10.57 -11.53 4.13
C THR A 53 -9.26 -11.22 4.85
N SER A 54 -8.14 -11.26 4.14
CA SER A 54 -6.82 -10.97 4.68
C SER A 54 -6.72 -9.52 5.14
N LEU A 55 -7.18 -8.57 4.34
CA LEU A 55 -7.23 -7.16 4.71
C LEU A 55 -8.11 -6.92 5.94
N PHE A 56 -9.31 -7.53 5.98
CA PHE A 56 -10.21 -7.44 7.12
C PHE A 56 -9.55 -7.89 8.42
N PHE A 57 -8.92 -9.07 8.43
CA PHE A 57 -8.26 -9.57 9.64
C PHE A 57 -6.98 -8.81 9.98
N ALA A 58 -6.23 -8.29 9.03
CA ALA A 58 -5.13 -7.38 9.29
C ALA A 58 -5.59 -6.15 10.10
N LEU A 59 -6.65 -5.50 9.67
CA LEU A 59 -7.22 -4.32 10.34
C LEU A 59 -7.81 -4.65 11.71
N ILE A 60 -8.52 -5.77 11.85
CA ILE A 60 -9.05 -6.24 13.15
C ILE A 60 -7.91 -6.55 14.12
N CYS A 61 -6.87 -7.26 13.67
CA CYS A 61 -5.71 -7.57 14.51
C CYS A 61 -4.97 -6.30 14.92
N ARG A 62 -4.84 -5.32 14.02
CA ARG A 62 -4.27 -4.00 14.33
C ARG A 62 -5.07 -3.28 15.41
N ARG A 63 -6.40 -3.23 15.27
CA ARG A 63 -7.29 -2.63 16.27
C ARG A 63 -7.23 -3.33 17.62
N ALA A 64 -7.09 -4.66 17.62
CA ALA A 64 -6.94 -5.47 18.82
C ALA A 64 -5.51 -5.48 19.40
N ASN A 65 -4.60 -4.67 18.85
CA ASN A 65 -3.17 -4.60 19.22
C ASN A 65 -2.41 -5.93 19.13
N ARG A 66 -2.84 -6.83 18.23
CA ARG A 66 -2.20 -8.11 17.96
C ARG A 66 -1.20 -7.97 16.81
N LYS A 67 -0.07 -7.32 17.08
CA LYS A 67 0.91 -6.89 16.07
C LYS A 67 1.40 -8.02 15.16
N ASN A 68 1.83 -9.15 15.70
CA ASN A 68 2.33 -10.27 14.90
C ASN A 68 1.26 -10.88 14.00
N ALA A 69 0.03 -11.02 14.49
CA ALA A 69 -1.08 -11.49 13.66
C ALA A 69 -1.44 -10.47 12.58
N CYS A 70 -1.39 -9.18 12.90
CA CYS A 70 -1.59 -8.11 11.94
C CYS A 70 -0.58 -8.21 10.78
N LEU A 71 0.71 -8.32 11.06
CA LEU A 71 1.76 -8.45 10.04
C LEU A 71 1.58 -9.70 9.16
N LYS A 72 1.24 -10.85 9.75
CA LYS A 72 0.97 -12.08 8.99
C LYS A 72 -0.22 -11.95 8.05
N TRP A 73 -1.30 -11.31 8.49
CA TRP A 73 -2.46 -11.04 7.65
C TRP A 73 -2.17 -9.99 6.57
N THR A 74 -1.37 -8.97 6.91
CA THR A 74 -0.92 -7.96 5.95
C THR A 74 -0.04 -8.59 4.87
N GLN A 75 0.91 -9.45 5.25
CA GLN A 75 1.74 -10.16 4.29
C GLN A 75 0.90 -11.05 3.36
N ARG A 76 -0.10 -11.77 3.91
CA ARG A 76 -1.01 -12.57 3.10
C ARG A 76 -1.83 -11.70 2.12
N TYR A 77 -2.28 -10.52 2.56
CA TYR A 77 -2.95 -9.55 1.71
C TYR A 77 -2.05 -9.09 0.56
N LEU A 78 -0.82 -8.67 0.87
CA LEU A 78 0.14 -8.21 -0.12
C LEU A 78 0.53 -9.34 -1.10
N ALA A 79 0.68 -10.58 -0.64
CA ALA A 79 0.96 -11.72 -1.50
C ALA A 79 -0.13 -12.02 -2.56
N ASN A 80 -1.33 -11.50 -2.37
CA ASN A 80 -2.43 -11.61 -3.33
C ASN A 80 -2.52 -10.41 -4.29
N GLN A 81 -1.61 -9.43 -4.18
CA GLN A 81 -1.60 -8.25 -5.03
C GLN A 81 -0.72 -8.46 -6.26
N ASP A 82 -1.03 -7.71 -7.31
CA ASP A 82 -0.19 -7.59 -8.50
C ASP A 82 0.80 -6.43 -8.27
N GLU A 83 2.07 -6.75 -8.17
CA GLU A 83 3.14 -5.77 -7.94
C GLU A 83 3.31 -4.75 -9.06
N GLU A 84 2.81 -5.05 -10.25
CA GLU A 84 2.84 -4.12 -11.38
C GLU A 84 1.69 -3.12 -11.36
N ASN A 85 0.59 -3.49 -10.70
CA ASN A 85 -0.63 -2.70 -10.71
C ASN A 85 -1.26 -2.67 -9.32
N LEU A 86 -0.55 -2.08 -8.37
CA LEU A 86 -1.02 -1.94 -7.00
C LEU A 86 -2.26 -1.05 -6.94
N ASP A 87 -3.31 -1.54 -6.30
CA ASP A 87 -4.49 -0.76 -6.05
C ASP A 87 -4.27 0.28 -4.93
N ARG A 88 -5.21 1.21 -4.80
CA ARG A 88 -5.15 2.26 -3.78
C ARG A 88 -5.04 1.71 -2.35
N ASN A 89 -5.70 0.59 -2.05
CA ASN A 89 -5.68 0.02 -0.71
C ASN A 89 -4.30 -0.55 -0.39
N SER A 90 -3.66 -1.19 -1.35
CA SER A 90 -2.30 -1.72 -1.22
C SER A 90 -1.30 -0.60 -0.94
N ILE A 91 -1.40 0.53 -1.64
CA ILE A 91 -0.57 1.71 -1.40
C ILE A 91 -0.77 2.25 0.02
N ILE A 92 -2.03 2.37 0.49
CA ILE A 92 -2.34 2.82 1.86
C ILE A 92 -1.76 1.85 2.90
N ILE A 93 -1.83 0.55 2.66
CA ILE A 93 -1.27 -0.46 3.58
C ILE A 93 0.26 -0.39 3.62
N LEU A 94 0.92 -0.19 2.48
CA LEU A 94 2.37 -0.02 2.41
C LEU A 94 2.81 1.26 3.12
N ASP A 95 2.10 2.37 2.94
CA ASP A 95 2.34 3.63 3.65
C ASP A 95 2.15 3.46 5.16
N ALA A 96 1.07 2.79 5.59
CA ALA A 96 0.84 2.47 6.99
C ALA A 96 1.94 1.57 7.58
N PHE A 97 2.50 0.66 6.79
CA PHE A 97 3.65 -0.15 7.18
C PHE A 97 4.91 0.71 7.34
N ALA A 98 5.25 1.51 6.33
CA ALA A 98 6.41 2.41 6.34
C ALA A 98 6.36 3.42 7.51
N SER A 99 5.15 3.90 7.85
CA SER A 99 4.90 4.77 9.00
C SER A 99 4.89 4.03 10.35
N GLY A 100 5.15 2.72 10.39
CA GLY A 100 5.16 1.91 11.62
C GLY A 100 3.78 1.67 12.25
N LEU A 101 2.71 2.05 11.58
CA LEU A 101 1.33 1.91 12.11
C LEU A 101 0.89 0.45 12.26
N LEU A 102 1.43 -0.46 11.47
CA LEU A 102 1.12 -1.90 11.54
C LEU A 102 1.94 -2.65 12.58
N GLY A 103 2.97 -2.02 13.15
CA GLY A 103 3.92 -2.59 14.10
C GLY A 103 5.30 -2.79 13.48
N ALA A 104 6.29 -3.09 14.32
CA ALA A 104 7.66 -3.35 13.86
C ALA A 104 7.76 -4.73 13.21
N ASP A 105 8.30 -4.80 12.01
CA ASP A 105 8.53 -6.05 11.25
C ASP A 105 9.82 -6.74 11.72
N THR A 106 9.83 -7.16 12.97
CA THR A 106 11.02 -7.79 13.59
C THR A 106 11.40 -9.13 12.96
N GLU A 107 10.46 -9.80 12.33
CA GLU A 107 10.66 -11.08 11.63
C GLU A 107 10.95 -10.88 10.13
N GLY A 108 10.90 -9.65 9.64
CA GLY A 108 11.12 -9.31 8.23
C GLY A 108 10.07 -9.92 7.28
N VAL A 109 8.84 -10.08 7.75
CA VAL A 109 7.77 -10.77 6.99
C VAL A 109 7.32 -9.93 5.80
N ILE A 110 7.06 -8.64 6.05
CA ILE A 110 6.64 -7.70 4.99
C ILE A 110 7.85 -7.31 4.14
N SER A 111 8.99 -7.04 4.76
CA SER A 111 10.22 -6.65 4.05
C SER A 111 10.62 -7.70 3.01
N ARG A 112 10.58 -9.00 3.35
CA ARG A 112 10.86 -10.06 2.38
C ARG A 112 9.87 -10.09 1.21
N GLN A 113 8.59 -9.84 1.48
CA GLN A 113 7.58 -9.78 0.42
C GLN A 113 7.88 -8.62 -0.55
N MET A 114 8.32 -7.49 -0.03
CA MET A 114 8.72 -6.34 -0.85
C MET A 114 9.99 -6.61 -1.63
N ASP A 115 10.99 -7.25 -1.03
CA ASP A 115 12.22 -7.65 -1.72
C ASP A 115 11.94 -8.63 -2.87
N GLU A 116 11.01 -9.58 -2.67
CA GLU A 116 10.57 -10.49 -3.71
C GLU A 116 9.88 -9.75 -4.87
N TRP A 117 9.04 -8.76 -4.58
CA TRP A 117 8.42 -7.93 -5.60
C TRP A 117 9.44 -7.13 -6.40
N LEU A 118 10.37 -6.45 -5.71
CA LEU A 118 11.43 -5.68 -6.35
C LEU A 118 12.28 -6.57 -7.25
N SER A 119 12.69 -7.76 -6.77
CA SER A 119 13.47 -8.69 -7.57
C SER A 119 12.74 -9.13 -8.84
N ARG A 120 11.43 -9.42 -8.75
CA ARG A 120 10.62 -9.79 -9.93
C ARG A 120 10.45 -8.64 -10.91
N LEU A 121 10.31 -7.41 -10.41
CA LEU A 121 10.21 -6.21 -11.25
C LEU A 121 11.54 -5.90 -11.94
N GLU A 122 12.68 -6.02 -11.23
CA GLU A 122 14.02 -5.79 -11.78
C GLU A 122 14.42 -6.82 -12.85
N GLU A 123 13.93 -8.05 -12.75
CA GLU A 123 14.16 -9.10 -13.75
C GLU A 123 13.42 -8.83 -15.07
N LYS A 124 12.47 -7.89 -15.11
CA LYS A 124 11.71 -7.58 -16.33
C LYS A 124 12.53 -6.73 -17.30
N PRO A 125 12.66 -7.16 -18.55
CA PRO A 125 13.34 -6.37 -19.57
C PRO A 125 12.65 -5.00 -19.76
N GLY A 126 13.43 -3.93 -19.71
CA GLY A 126 12.95 -2.57 -19.94
C GLY A 126 12.25 -1.91 -18.74
N PHE A 127 12.17 -2.58 -17.60
CA PHE A 127 11.52 -2.00 -16.41
C PHE A 127 12.24 -0.73 -15.92
N THR A 128 13.56 -0.78 -15.81
CA THR A 128 14.35 0.35 -15.33
C THR A 128 14.23 1.55 -16.27
N GLU A 129 14.29 1.31 -17.58
CA GLU A 129 14.13 2.33 -18.61
C GLU A 129 12.75 2.97 -18.54
N GLN A 130 11.70 2.18 -18.45
CA GLN A 130 10.33 2.67 -18.33
C GLN A 130 10.12 3.48 -17.05
N GLN A 131 10.64 3.03 -15.91
CA GLN A 131 10.59 3.77 -14.65
C GLN A 131 11.33 5.11 -14.76
N THR A 132 12.52 5.12 -15.37
CA THR A 132 13.30 6.34 -15.57
C THR A 132 12.55 7.34 -16.44
N GLU A 133 11.90 6.88 -17.50
CA GLU A 133 11.10 7.73 -18.39
C GLU A 133 9.88 8.32 -17.66
N GLN A 134 9.11 7.49 -16.93
CA GLN A 134 7.96 7.93 -16.14
C GLN A 134 8.34 8.97 -15.07
N TRP A 135 9.44 8.76 -14.36
CA TRP A 135 9.93 9.72 -13.39
C TRP A 135 10.41 11.01 -14.04
N SER A 136 11.09 10.93 -15.17
CA SER A 136 11.54 12.10 -15.93
C SER A 136 10.35 12.93 -16.42
N GLU A 137 9.29 12.28 -16.94
CA GLU A 137 8.07 12.96 -17.34
C GLU A 137 7.36 13.61 -16.13
N ALA A 138 7.22 12.89 -15.02
CA ALA A 138 6.57 13.42 -13.81
C ALA A 138 7.32 14.63 -13.23
N ILE A 139 8.64 14.60 -13.26
CA ILE A 139 9.50 15.72 -12.83
C ILE A 139 9.34 16.90 -13.79
N ASN A 140 9.39 16.65 -15.11
CA ASN A 140 9.25 17.69 -16.11
C ASN A 140 7.87 18.38 -16.05
N LEU A 141 6.81 17.65 -15.76
CA LEU A 141 5.46 18.23 -15.56
C LEU A 141 5.38 19.17 -14.35
N LYS A 142 6.29 19.05 -13.39
CA LYS A 142 6.37 19.94 -12.22
C LYS A 142 7.34 21.10 -12.41
N ARG A 143 8.08 21.11 -13.51
CA ARG A 143 9.00 22.20 -13.83
C ARG A 143 8.21 23.47 -14.07
N SER A 144 8.51 24.50 -13.29
CA SER A 144 7.96 25.86 -13.48
C SER A 144 8.99 26.74 -14.16
N GLU A 145 8.55 27.58 -15.05
CA GLU A 145 9.38 28.64 -15.61
C GLU A 145 9.86 29.56 -14.47
N LEU A 146 11.09 30.05 -14.59
CA LEU A 146 11.60 31.05 -13.67
C LEU A 146 10.81 32.35 -13.82
N ASP A 147 10.43 32.95 -12.69
CA ASP A 147 9.81 34.26 -12.65
C ASP A 147 10.64 35.27 -13.46
N GLU A 148 9.98 36.02 -14.35
CA GLU A 148 10.64 37.00 -15.22
C GLU A 148 11.39 38.07 -14.44
N ASP A 149 10.96 38.35 -13.21
CA ASP A 149 11.61 39.30 -12.31
C ASP A 149 12.88 38.77 -11.65
N LEU A 150 13.14 37.45 -11.76
CA LEU A 150 14.37 36.86 -11.28
C LEU A 150 15.51 37.05 -12.29
N TYR A 151 16.63 37.53 -11.79
CA TYR A 151 17.89 37.71 -12.56
C TYR A 151 17.77 38.64 -13.79
N PRO A 152 17.13 39.82 -13.72
CA PRO A 152 16.85 40.66 -14.88
C PRO A 152 18.13 41.09 -15.62
N ASN A 153 19.25 41.31 -14.90
CA ASN A 153 20.52 41.68 -15.49
C ASN A 153 21.20 40.53 -16.24
N LEU A 154 21.04 39.29 -15.75
CA LEU A 154 21.58 38.11 -16.43
C LEU A 154 20.79 37.83 -17.72
N ARG A 155 19.43 37.93 -17.66
CA ARG A 155 18.59 37.82 -18.84
C ARG A 155 18.98 38.82 -19.92
N LYS A 156 19.25 40.06 -19.53
CA LYS A 156 19.52 41.16 -20.50
C LYS A 156 20.93 41.16 -21.08
N TYR A 157 21.93 40.77 -20.29
CA TYR A 157 23.33 40.99 -20.66
C TYR A 157 24.17 39.73 -20.80
N SER A 158 23.69 38.58 -20.40
CA SER A 158 24.43 37.33 -20.51
C SER A 158 24.13 36.61 -21.82
N ASN A 159 25.17 36.39 -22.62
CA ASN A 159 25.07 35.61 -23.86
C ASN A 159 24.82 34.11 -23.59
N SER A 160 25.07 33.64 -22.36
CA SER A 160 24.83 32.26 -21.91
C SER A 160 23.51 32.10 -21.16
N TRP A 161 22.64 33.13 -21.20
CA TRP A 161 21.38 33.09 -20.47
C TRP A 161 20.55 31.82 -20.71
N PRO A 162 20.34 31.32 -21.94
CA PRO A 162 19.52 30.13 -22.16
C PRO A 162 20.02 28.87 -21.41
N VAL A 163 21.36 28.74 -21.28
CA VAL A 163 21.97 27.64 -20.54
C VAL A 163 21.81 27.84 -19.01
N LEU A 164 21.99 29.09 -18.57
CA LEU A 164 21.84 29.46 -17.16
C LEU A 164 20.40 29.32 -16.69
N GLU A 165 19.44 29.71 -17.52
CA GLU A 165 17.99 29.59 -17.25
C GLU A 165 17.61 28.12 -17.00
N ASP A 166 18.05 27.22 -17.90
CA ASP A 166 17.78 25.78 -17.75
C ASP A 166 18.38 25.19 -16.45
N ILE A 167 19.61 25.60 -16.09
CA ILE A 167 20.24 25.17 -14.84
C ILE A 167 19.52 25.74 -13.61
N LEU A 168 19.10 27.00 -13.64
CA LEU A 168 18.42 27.66 -12.53
C LEU A 168 17.00 27.09 -12.33
N GLU A 169 16.29 26.81 -13.41
CA GLU A 169 14.99 26.11 -13.34
C GLU A 169 15.14 24.71 -12.72
N GLY A 170 16.17 23.96 -13.12
CA GLY A 170 16.48 22.67 -12.52
C GLY A 170 16.82 22.74 -11.02
N ALA A 171 17.61 23.76 -10.62
CA ALA A 171 17.96 24.01 -9.24
C ALA A 171 16.72 24.38 -8.39
N HIS A 172 15.84 25.22 -8.92
CA HIS A 172 14.59 25.61 -8.25
C HIS A 172 13.64 24.43 -8.09
N LEU A 173 13.49 23.60 -9.11
CA LEU A 173 12.72 22.36 -9.04
C LEU A 173 13.27 21.41 -7.97
N HIS A 174 14.60 21.26 -7.89
CA HIS A 174 15.26 20.44 -6.87
C HIS A 174 14.97 20.93 -5.46
N GLU A 175 15.03 22.24 -5.23
CA GLU A 175 14.67 22.85 -3.94
C GLU A 175 13.19 22.61 -3.57
N GLN A 176 12.29 22.74 -4.55
CA GLN A 176 10.86 22.42 -4.33
C GLN A 176 10.65 20.95 -3.94
N MET A 177 11.35 20.02 -4.59
CA MET A 177 11.23 18.59 -4.28
C MET A 177 11.79 18.20 -2.91
N LEU A 178 12.82 18.91 -2.41
CA LEU A 178 13.37 18.67 -1.07
C LEU A 178 12.44 19.17 0.06
N ASN A 179 11.56 20.10 -0.24
CA ASN A 179 10.62 20.69 0.72
C ASN A 179 9.25 19.98 0.76
N TYR A 180 9.07 18.90 -0.02
CA TYR A 180 7.90 18.02 -0.04
C TYR A 180 8.12 16.79 0.81
#